data_c8f4f9c560c0e24f65175d3ba3df8be7
#
_entry.id   c8f4f9c560c0e24f65175d3ba3df8be7
#
_cell.length_a   1.000
_cell.length_b   1.000
_cell.length_c   1.000
_cell.angle_alpha   90.00
_cell.angle_beta   90.00
_cell.angle_gamma   90.00
#
_symmetry.space_group_name_H-M   'P 1'
#
loop_
_entity.id
_entity.type
_entity.pdbx_description
1 polymer ?
#
loop_
_entity_poly.entity_id
_entity_poly.type
_entity_poly.pdbx_seq_one_letter_code
_entity_poly.pdbx_strand_id
1 'polypeptide(L)'
;MPSSRPHQNVRRAGAVVAAALALTGLAFTSAAASSAGQAAPAPATAHPAAAAWRIVKKVHNGPFGGFTTVIAVGRTGGWAFNQGPVPTAWRRSGSTWTQVPFPGKPNEVVVAAGATSPANVWAFTAGGAQSQALRWNGHTWTVQRNFAQQIGGAVVISSTDIWVFGQPYFPGTGLGAWHYNGRTWSRVASGGGLQGGSALSANNVWAVDGSDIAHWNGSSWSRTSVSHLLPAEQALNGPLLTGIFAESANSVYAIGNGGLEDEGGPMVILHWNGKQWSKVAEGNFGFGTQPLQQASPDGHGGLLLPMPGVDGQKSYLLHYRPGHPLSEASLPGGPNGISIETVALIPGSNGLLAGGDTHAADKPGTNVVAVLLQYGS
;
A
#
# COMPACT_ATOMS: atom_id res chain seq x y z
N MET A 1 -6.39 -33.39 -56.76
CA MET A 1 -6.55 -32.59 -57.96
C MET A 1 -6.98 -31.18 -57.55
N PRO A 2 -6.43 -30.19 -58.20
CA PRO A 2 -6.34 -28.81 -57.67
C PRO A 2 -7.26 -27.83 -58.39
N SER A 3 -7.52 -26.68 -57.79
CA SER A 3 -7.71 -25.40 -58.52
C SER A 3 -7.58 -24.28 -57.49
N SER A 4 -6.57 -23.50 -57.51
CA SER A 4 -6.17 -22.35 -58.33
C SER A 4 -6.81 -21.05 -57.80
N ARG A 5 -5.91 -20.17 -57.45
CA ARG A 5 -5.94 -18.73 -57.06
C ARG A 5 -6.64 -17.85 -58.16
N PRO A 6 -6.83 -16.53 -57.97
CA PRO A 6 -5.70 -15.58 -57.81
C PRO A 6 -5.89 -14.33 -56.92
N HIS A 7 -4.77 -13.66 -56.77
CA HIS A 7 -4.45 -12.36 -56.19
C HIS A 7 -5.25 -11.17 -56.74
N GLN A 8 -5.43 -10.15 -55.88
CA GLN A 8 -5.33 -8.76 -56.39
C GLN A 8 -4.76 -7.82 -55.31
N ASN A 9 -3.59 -7.27 -55.66
CA ASN A 9 -2.96 -6.10 -55.09
C ASN A 9 -3.68 -4.82 -55.51
N VAL A 10 -3.87 -3.87 -54.62
CA VAL A 10 -4.04 -2.45 -55.00
C VAL A 10 -3.15 -1.59 -54.10
N ARG A 11 -2.14 -1.01 -54.72
CA ARG A 11 -1.32 0.11 -54.25
C ARG A 11 -2.03 1.42 -54.56
N ARG A 12 -1.93 2.41 -53.67
CA ARG A 12 -1.92 3.88 -53.98
C ARG A 12 -1.18 4.54 -52.83
N ALA A 13 0.07 5.06 -52.99
CA ALA A 13 0.49 6.34 -53.55
C ALA A 13 -0.22 7.52 -52.84
N GLY A 14 0.36 8.31 -51.98
CA GLY A 14 1.46 9.22 -52.16
C GLY A 14 0.92 10.63 -52.34
N ALA A 15 1.11 11.54 -51.33
CA ALA A 15 1.15 12.98 -51.59
C ALA A 15 2.02 13.68 -50.54
N VAL A 16 3.17 14.14 -51.00
CA VAL A 16 4.08 15.08 -50.38
C VAL A 16 3.59 16.48 -50.76
N VAL A 17 3.44 17.36 -49.76
CA VAL A 17 3.30 18.81 -50.04
C VAL A 17 4.49 19.52 -49.38
N ALA A 18 5.35 20.03 -50.22
CA ALA A 18 6.39 21.00 -49.91
C ALA A 18 5.78 22.41 -49.94
N ALA A 19 6.09 23.22 -48.95
CA ALA A 19 5.82 24.65 -48.99
C ALA A 19 7.10 25.44 -48.78
N ALA A 20 7.31 26.37 -49.70
CA ALA A 20 8.52 27.11 -49.99
C ALA A 20 8.82 28.25 -49.00
N LEU A 21 10.10 28.54 -48.87
CA LEU A 21 10.65 29.76 -48.26
C LEU A 21 10.36 30.98 -49.13
N ALA A 22 10.04 32.10 -48.48
CA ALA A 22 10.17 33.43 -49.06
C ALA A 22 11.09 34.26 -48.14
N LEU A 23 12.26 34.60 -48.68
CA LEU A 23 13.16 35.64 -48.13
C LEU A 23 12.73 37.01 -48.70
N THR A 24 12.58 38.02 -47.83
CA THR A 24 12.70 39.44 -48.23
C THR A 24 13.29 40.22 -47.07
N GLY A 25 14.48 40.69 -47.19
CA GLY A 25 14.82 42.11 -47.47
C GLY A 25 15.22 42.89 -46.23
N LEU A 26 16.55 43.07 -46.05
CA LEU A 26 17.18 43.94 -45.07
C LEU A 26 16.86 45.43 -45.31
N ALA A 27 16.51 46.13 -44.22
CA ALA A 27 16.73 47.60 -44.15
C ALA A 27 17.39 47.92 -42.80
N PHE A 28 18.61 48.41 -42.89
CA PHE A 28 19.33 48.96 -41.71
C PHE A 28 18.87 50.43 -41.51
N THR A 29 18.29 50.70 -40.36
CA THR A 29 18.21 52.07 -39.82
C THR A 29 18.94 52.14 -38.47
N SER A 30 20.00 52.91 -38.45
CA SER A 30 20.70 53.28 -37.27
C SER A 30 19.85 54.19 -36.36
N ALA A 31 19.50 53.75 -35.16
CA ALA A 31 18.87 54.59 -34.15
C ALA A 31 19.75 54.66 -32.93
N ALA A 32 19.83 55.82 -32.37
CA ALA A 32 20.70 56.30 -31.29
C ALA A 32 20.48 55.47 -29.98
N ALA A 33 21.58 55.26 -29.31
CA ALA A 33 21.60 54.68 -27.95
C ALA A 33 20.95 55.66 -26.95
N SER A 34 19.76 55.30 -26.47
CA SER A 34 19.25 55.84 -25.20
C SER A 34 19.53 54.82 -24.10
N SER A 35 20.22 55.29 -23.05
CA SER A 35 20.51 54.55 -21.86
C SER A 35 19.20 54.14 -21.16
N ALA A 36 18.71 52.94 -21.44
CA ALA A 36 17.62 52.33 -20.69
C ALA A 36 18.18 51.83 -19.36
N GLY A 37 17.61 52.32 -18.28
CA GLY A 37 17.92 51.87 -16.93
C GLY A 37 17.73 50.36 -16.83
N GLN A 38 18.66 49.70 -16.18
CA GLN A 38 18.66 48.29 -15.86
C GLN A 38 17.38 47.96 -15.04
N ALA A 39 16.42 47.31 -15.65
CA ALA A 39 15.25 46.77 -14.94
C ALA A 39 15.76 45.77 -13.91
N ALA A 40 15.33 45.94 -12.67
CA ALA A 40 15.60 44.99 -11.62
C ALA A 40 15.20 43.56 -12.09
N PRO A 41 15.98 42.51 -11.80
CA PRO A 41 15.62 41.15 -12.16
C PRO A 41 14.27 40.83 -11.55
N ALA A 42 13.36 40.33 -12.36
CA ALA A 42 12.06 39.82 -11.91
C ALA A 42 12.31 38.81 -10.77
N PRO A 43 11.51 38.84 -9.70
CA PRO A 43 11.65 37.87 -8.63
C PRO A 43 11.58 36.46 -9.23
N ALA A 44 12.59 35.66 -8.95
CA ALA A 44 12.66 34.29 -9.40
C ALA A 44 11.34 33.60 -8.96
N THR A 45 10.55 33.11 -9.90
CA THR A 45 9.39 32.30 -9.61
C THR A 45 9.87 31.11 -8.80
N ALA A 46 9.50 31.08 -7.52
CA ALA A 46 9.84 29.97 -6.64
C ALA A 46 9.30 28.68 -7.30
N HIS A 47 10.21 27.83 -7.75
CA HIS A 47 9.84 26.50 -8.17
C HIS A 47 9.16 25.83 -6.97
N PRO A 48 8.00 25.19 -7.15
CA PRO A 48 7.39 24.44 -6.05
C PRO A 48 8.45 23.45 -5.54
N ALA A 49 8.68 23.48 -4.23
CA ALA A 49 9.61 22.55 -3.59
C ALA A 49 9.26 21.13 -4.04
N ALA A 50 10.25 20.35 -4.46
CA ALA A 50 10.05 18.96 -4.86
C ALA A 50 9.30 18.24 -3.75
N ALA A 51 8.28 17.45 -4.11
CA ALA A 51 7.51 16.68 -3.14
C ALA A 51 8.46 15.75 -2.37
N ALA A 52 8.44 15.84 -1.06
CA ALA A 52 9.31 15.09 -0.17
C ALA A 52 8.53 14.60 1.05
N TRP A 53 9.01 13.53 1.65
CA TRP A 53 8.50 13.04 2.93
C TRP A 53 8.90 14.00 4.05
N ARG A 54 7.94 14.32 4.92
CA ARG A 54 8.19 15.10 6.14
C ARG A 54 7.52 14.44 7.34
N ILE A 55 8.16 14.50 8.50
CA ILE A 55 7.56 14.05 9.76
C ILE A 55 6.54 15.09 10.19
N VAL A 56 5.30 14.65 10.40
CA VAL A 56 4.17 15.50 10.82
C VAL A 56 3.74 15.26 12.26
N LYS A 57 4.15 14.14 12.87
CA LYS A 57 3.90 13.83 14.28
C LYS A 57 4.99 12.92 14.83
N LYS A 58 5.37 13.14 16.08
CA LYS A 58 6.23 12.25 16.88
C LYS A 58 5.51 11.92 18.19
N VAL A 59 5.61 10.68 18.63
CA VAL A 59 5.07 10.18 19.90
C VAL A 59 6.14 9.32 20.57
N HIS A 60 6.52 9.67 21.78
CA HIS A 60 7.44 8.82 22.56
C HIS A 60 6.70 7.58 23.02
N ASN A 61 7.19 6.41 22.66
CA ASN A 61 6.48 5.14 22.81
C ASN A 61 7.20 4.15 23.73
N GLY A 62 8.30 4.58 24.36
CA GLY A 62 9.12 3.71 25.20
C GLY A 62 9.72 2.55 24.41
N PRO A 63 9.65 1.30 24.91
CA PRO A 63 10.20 0.13 24.23
C PRO A 63 9.28 -0.44 23.13
N PHE A 64 8.13 0.18 22.89
CA PHE A 64 7.16 -0.31 21.93
C PHE A 64 7.43 0.24 20.53
N GLY A 65 6.94 -0.47 19.50
CA GLY A 65 7.06 -0.07 18.09
C GLY A 65 6.29 1.19 17.71
N GLY A 66 6.16 1.45 16.43
CA GLY A 66 5.62 2.67 15.87
C GLY A 66 4.11 2.67 15.60
N PHE A 67 3.74 3.49 14.63
CA PHE A 67 2.40 3.44 14.05
C PHE A 67 2.29 2.26 13.08
N THR A 68 1.49 1.26 13.45
CA THR A 68 1.33 0.01 12.70
C THR A 68 0.32 0.10 11.57
N THR A 69 -0.62 1.04 11.66
CA THR A 69 -1.66 1.22 10.64
C THR A 69 -2.00 2.69 10.47
N VAL A 70 -2.04 3.16 9.22
CA VAL A 70 -2.52 4.48 8.85
C VAL A 70 -3.54 4.38 7.72
N ILE A 71 -4.60 5.16 7.80
CA ILE A 71 -5.57 5.31 6.71
C ILE A 71 -5.88 6.79 6.47
N ALA A 72 -6.10 7.14 5.22
CA ALA A 72 -6.62 8.46 4.84
C ALA A 72 -8.14 8.40 4.62
N VAL A 73 -8.86 9.42 5.08
CA VAL A 73 -10.31 9.55 4.96
C VAL A 73 -10.62 10.89 4.31
N GLY A 74 -10.84 10.87 2.99
CA GLY A 74 -10.89 12.08 2.20
C GLY A 74 -9.54 12.83 2.21
N ARG A 75 -9.54 14.07 1.76
CA ARG A 75 -8.31 14.87 1.59
C ARG A 75 -7.66 15.29 2.92
N THR A 76 -8.45 15.57 3.93
CA THR A 76 -7.99 16.19 5.18
C THR A 76 -8.17 15.32 6.41
N GLY A 77 -8.91 14.22 6.31
CA GLY A 77 -9.15 13.27 7.39
C GLY A 77 -8.18 12.10 7.35
N GLY A 78 -8.14 11.35 8.44
CA GLY A 78 -7.37 10.11 8.53
C GLY A 78 -7.31 9.58 9.95
N TRP A 79 -6.82 8.37 10.07
CA TRP A 79 -6.55 7.72 11.34
C TRP A 79 -5.18 7.03 11.31
N ALA A 80 -4.54 7.03 12.45
CA ALA A 80 -3.31 6.29 12.68
C ALA A 80 -3.42 5.56 14.02
N PHE A 81 -2.89 4.35 14.06
CA PHE A 81 -2.93 3.51 15.25
C PHE A 81 -1.51 3.18 15.67
N ASN A 82 -1.21 3.51 16.92
CA ASN A 82 0.12 3.37 17.49
C ASN A 82 0.16 2.14 18.39
N GLN A 83 1.19 1.35 18.25
CA GLN A 83 1.51 0.26 19.18
C GLN A 83 1.93 0.84 20.53
N GLY A 84 1.62 0.11 21.61
CA GLY A 84 1.98 0.49 22.97
C GLY A 84 1.60 -0.63 23.94
N PRO A 85 1.70 -0.41 25.26
CA PRO A 85 1.14 -1.35 26.24
C PRO A 85 -0.33 -1.64 25.98
N VAL A 86 -1.04 -0.63 25.51
CA VAL A 86 -2.39 -0.67 24.93
C VAL A 86 -2.34 0.17 23.66
N PRO A 87 -2.90 -0.30 22.54
CA PRO A 87 -2.90 0.47 21.30
C PRO A 87 -3.67 1.77 21.44
N THR A 88 -3.20 2.82 20.79
CA THR A 88 -3.84 4.15 20.79
C THR A 88 -4.26 4.56 19.40
N ALA A 89 -5.34 5.32 19.31
CA ALA A 89 -5.86 5.86 18.05
C ALA A 89 -5.63 7.37 17.94
N TRP A 90 -5.20 7.82 16.79
CA TRP A 90 -4.94 9.22 16.45
C TRP A 90 -5.78 9.62 15.25
N ARG A 91 -6.55 10.71 15.40
CA ARG A 91 -7.41 11.26 14.35
C ARG A 91 -6.74 12.46 13.69
N ARG A 92 -6.72 12.46 12.37
CA ARG A 92 -6.27 13.59 11.54
C ARG A 92 -7.43 14.51 11.21
N SER A 93 -7.19 15.84 11.33
CA SER A 93 -8.05 16.89 10.82
C SER A 93 -7.17 17.99 10.22
N GLY A 94 -7.15 18.11 8.90
CA GLY A 94 -6.19 18.95 8.19
C GLY A 94 -4.76 18.50 8.42
N SER A 95 -3.93 19.35 9.02
CA SER A 95 -2.54 19.04 9.41
C SER A 95 -2.41 18.55 10.85
N THR A 96 -3.48 18.56 11.63
CA THR A 96 -3.45 18.24 13.07
C THR A 96 -3.76 16.78 13.33
N TRP A 97 -2.99 16.14 14.22
CA TRP A 97 -3.23 14.81 14.74
C TRP A 97 -3.54 14.87 16.23
N THR A 98 -4.70 14.35 16.63
CA THR A 98 -5.18 14.35 18.01
C THR A 98 -5.46 12.92 18.46
N GLN A 99 -4.97 12.55 19.64
CA GLN A 99 -5.29 11.27 20.24
C GLN A 99 -6.76 11.22 20.66
N VAL A 100 -7.40 10.08 20.40
CA VAL A 100 -8.82 9.83 20.70
C VAL A 100 -8.92 8.58 21.58
N PRO A 101 -9.82 8.54 22.58
CA PRO A 101 -10.05 7.33 23.36
C PRO A 101 -10.33 6.12 22.48
N PHE A 102 -9.59 5.03 22.70
CA PHE A 102 -9.65 3.81 21.92
C PHE A 102 -9.70 2.58 22.85
N PRO A 103 -10.70 1.69 22.71
CA PRO A 103 -10.92 0.58 23.64
C PRO A 103 -10.09 -0.67 23.27
N GLY A 104 -8.82 -0.47 22.89
CA GLY A 104 -7.87 -1.57 22.69
C GLY A 104 -7.50 -2.25 24.01
N LYS A 105 -7.02 -3.48 23.93
CA LYS A 105 -6.57 -4.26 25.08
C LYS A 105 -5.05 -4.33 25.16
N PRO A 106 -4.49 -4.66 26.34
CA PRO A 106 -3.07 -4.88 26.48
C PRO A 106 -2.54 -5.96 25.49
N ASN A 107 -1.35 -5.71 24.95
CA ASN A 107 -0.67 -6.59 24.00
C ASN A 107 -1.39 -6.78 22.65
N GLU A 108 -2.38 -5.95 22.32
CA GLU A 108 -2.97 -5.89 20.99
C GLU A 108 -2.25 -4.86 20.13
N VAL A 109 -2.26 -5.09 18.82
CA VAL A 109 -1.86 -4.13 17.80
C VAL A 109 -2.99 -4.01 16.78
N VAL A 110 -3.16 -2.83 16.16
CA VAL A 110 -4.10 -2.68 15.03
C VAL A 110 -3.39 -3.17 13.77
N VAL A 111 -3.89 -4.26 13.20
CA VAL A 111 -3.31 -4.92 12.01
C VAL A 111 -3.97 -4.49 10.71
N ALA A 112 -5.19 -3.97 10.78
CA ALA A 112 -5.90 -3.45 9.62
C ALA A 112 -6.87 -2.34 10.04
N ALA A 113 -7.14 -1.41 9.14
CA ALA A 113 -8.20 -0.42 9.29
C ALA A 113 -8.76 -0.02 7.93
N GLY A 114 -9.99 0.47 7.92
CA GLY A 114 -10.62 0.98 6.73
C GLY A 114 -11.76 1.94 7.05
N ALA A 115 -12.10 2.81 6.12
CA ALA A 115 -13.16 3.80 6.30
C ALA A 115 -13.96 3.98 5.02
N THR A 116 -15.26 4.17 5.18
CA THR A 116 -16.16 4.55 4.08
C THR A 116 -16.67 5.98 4.23
N SER A 117 -16.49 6.57 5.41
CA SER A 117 -16.77 7.97 5.70
C SER A 117 -16.07 8.40 6.98
N PRO A 118 -15.99 9.72 7.29
CA PRO A 118 -15.46 10.21 8.58
C PRO A 118 -16.20 9.71 9.82
N ALA A 119 -17.44 9.24 9.67
CA ALA A 119 -18.27 8.68 10.74
C ALA A 119 -18.40 7.15 10.68
N ASN A 120 -17.73 6.50 9.76
CA ASN A 120 -17.71 5.04 9.66
C ASN A 120 -16.30 4.55 9.37
N VAL A 121 -15.56 4.34 10.43
CA VAL A 121 -14.19 3.81 10.39
C VAL A 121 -14.14 2.53 11.21
N TRP A 122 -13.43 1.55 10.69
CA TRP A 122 -13.21 0.28 11.35
C TRP A 122 -11.72 0.07 11.61
N ALA A 123 -11.42 -0.52 12.75
CA ALA A 123 -10.09 -0.98 13.12
C ALA A 123 -10.17 -2.43 13.61
N PHE A 124 -9.14 -3.19 13.29
CA PHE A 124 -9.06 -4.62 13.62
C PHE A 124 -7.78 -4.87 14.37
N THR A 125 -7.91 -5.45 15.57
CA THR A 125 -6.75 -5.74 16.41
C THR A 125 -6.38 -7.21 16.33
N ALA A 126 -5.11 -7.48 16.56
CA ALA A 126 -4.56 -8.82 16.79
C ALA A 126 -3.55 -8.76 17.94
N GLY A 127 -3.18 -9.91 18.48
CA GLY A 127 -2.33 -10.03 19.64
C GLY A 127 -3.15 -10.39 20.89
N GLY A 128 -2.45 -10.74 21.98
CA GLY A 128 -3.13 -11.19 23.18
C GLY A 128 -3.94 -12.48 22.98
N ALA A 129 -4.98 -12.67 23.81
CA ALA A 129 -5.81 -13.88 23.77
C ALA A 129 -6.94 -13.85 22.74
N GLN A 130 -7.29 -12.68 22.22
CA GLN A 130 -8.42 -12.44 21.31
C GLN A 130 -8.09 -11.31 20.35
N SER A 131 -8.80 -11.28 19.24
CA SER A 131 -8.80 -10.17 18.29
C SER A 131 -10.14 -9.44 18.32
N GLN A 132 -10.16 -8.18 17.92
CA GLN A 132 -11.37 -7.36 17.96
C GLN A 132 -11.63 -6.67 16.61
N ALA A 133 -12.92 -6.54 16.27
CA ALA A 133 -13.39 -5.55 15.31
C ALA A 133 -14.00 -4.37 16.08
N LEU A 134 -13.48 -3.18 15.84
CA LEU A 134 -13.90 -1.93 16.48
C LEU A 134 -14.42 -0.97 15.44
N ARG A 135 -15.43 -0.18 15.81
CA ARG A 135 -16.03 0.81 14.91
C ARG A 135 -16.09 2.18 15.54
N TRP A 136 -15.68 3.19 14.78
CA TRP A 136 -15.93 4.61 15.03
C TRP A 136 -17.21 5.04 14.36
N ASN A 137 -18.12 5.64 15.12
CA ASN A 137 -19.43 6.11 14.66
C ASN A 137 -19.52 7.61 14.40
N GLY A 138 -18.36 8.30 14.36
CA GLY A 138 -18.27 9.76 14.27
C GLY A 138 -17.96 10.43 15.62
N HIS A 139 -18.22 9.77 16.75
CA HIS A 139 -18.08 10.30 18.09
C HIS A 139 -17.24 9.43 19.03
N THR A 140 -17.44 8.11 18.98
CA THR A 140 -16.79 7.15 19.87
C THR A 140 -16.41 5.87 19.14
N TRP A 141 -15.34 5.22 19.62
CA TRP A 141 -14.99 3.85 19.25
C TRP A 141 -15.77 2.86 20.12
N THR A 142 -16.32 1.81 19.49
CA THR A 142 -17.02 0.72 20.17
C THR A 142 -16.56 -0.63 19.62
N VAL A 143 -16.43 -1.62 20.50
CA VAL A 143 -16.17 -3.01 20.11
C VAL A 143 -17.44 -3.60 19.49
N GLN A 144 -17.33 -4.08 18.26
CA GLN A 144 -18.44 -4.70 17.52
C GLN A 144 -18.41 -6.22 17.65
N ARG A 145 -17.19 -6.79 17.73
CA ARG A 145 -17.01 -8.23 17.87
C ARG A 145 -15.64 -8.57 18.44
N ASN A 146 -15.61 -9.62 19.26
CA ASN A 146 -14.39 -10.33 19.64
C ASN A 146 -14.29 -11.63 18.83
N PHE A 147 -13.08 -11.98 18.39
CA PHE A 147 -12.75 -13.23 17.73
C PHE A 147 -11.80 -14.02 18.61
N ALA A 148 -12.01 -15.33 18.71
CA ALA A 148 -11.15 -16.20 19.51
C ALA A 148 -9.78 -16.45 18.86
N GLN A 149 -9.68 -16.27 17.54
CA GLN A 149 -8.45 -16.45 16.76
C GLN A 149 -7.90 -15.09 16.30
N GLN A 150 -6.64 -15.09 15.85
CA GLN A 150 -5.96 -13.89 15.43
C GLN A 150 -6.44 -13.42 14.05
N ILE A 151 -6.69 -12.12 13.93
CA ILE A 151 -6.93 -11.44 12.67
C ILE A 151 -5.59 -11.16 12.01
N GLY A 152 -5.46 -11.51 10.73
CA GLY A 152 -4.31 -11.16 9.89
C GLY A 152 -4.59 -9.97 8.98
N GLY A 153 -5.84 -9.77 8.57
CA GLY A 153 -6.23 -8.66 7.70
C GLY A 153 -7.74 -8.44 7.65
N ALA A 154 -8.14 -7.31 7.10
CA ALA A 154 -9.55 -6.98 6.91
C ALA A 154 -9.75 -6.03 5.73
N VAL A 155 -10.93 -6.07 5.14
CA VAL A 155 -11.36 -5.17 4.06
C VAL A 155 -12.70 -4.55 4.42
N VAL A 156 -12.77 -3.22 4.37
CA VAL A 156 -13.98 -2.43 4.63
C VAL A 156 -14.52 -1.91 3.30
N ILE A 157 -15.51 -2.58 2.74
CA ILE A 157 -16.11 -2.24 1.44
C ILE A 157 -17.19 -1.18 1.62
N SER A 158 -18.04 -1.36 2.63
CA SER A 158 -19.08 -0.40 3.00
C SER A 158 -19.33 -0.42 4.51
N SER A 159 -20.29 0.37 4.98
CA SER A 159 -20.72 0.32 6.39
C SER A 159 -21.39 -1.00 6.79
N THR A 160 -21.79 -1.80 5.80
CA THR A 160 -22.53 -3.04 5.96
C THR A 160 -21.88 -4.23 5.27
N ASP A 161 -20.67 -4.05 4.75
CA ASP A 161 -19.95 -5.10 4.02
C ASP A 161 -18.47 -5.06 4.40
N ILE A 162 -18.07 -5.99 5.24
CA ILE A 162 -16.71 -6.05 5.79
C ILE A 162 -16.26 -7.51 5.82
N TRP A 163 -15.06 -7.74 5.36
CA TRP A 163 -14.40 -9.03 5.46
C TRP A 163 -13.25 -8.98 6.45
N VAL A 164 -13.08 -10.08 7.19
CA VAL A 164 -11.98 -10.30 8.12
C VAL A 164 -11.35 -11.65 7.83
N PHE A 165 -10.03 -11.68 7.78
CA PHE A 165 -9.20 -12.84 7.46
C PHE A 165 -8.28 -13.19 8.61
N GLY A 166 -7.90 -14.47 8.70
CA GLY A 166 -7.03 -14.97 9.76
C GLY A 166 -5.56 -14.68 9.54
N GLN A 167 -4.75 -15.07 10.51
CA GLN A 167 -3.29 -15.11 10.40
C GLN A 167 -2.79 -16.43 9.81
N PRO A 168 -1.65 -16.41 9.09
CA PRO A 168 -1.14 -17.55 8.33
C PRO A 168 -0.55 -18.69 9.15
N TYR A 169 -0.13 -18.44 10.40
CA TYR A 169 0.85 -19.26 11.11
C TYR A 169 0.37 -20.61 11.66
N PHE A 170 -0.94 -20.96 11.53
CA PHE A 170 -1.42 -22.24 12.07
C PHE A 170 -2.39 -22.93 11.10
N PRO A 171 -1.90 -23.83 10.23
CA PRO A 171 -2.78 -24.61 9.35
C PRO A 171 -3.88 -25.33 10.16
N GLY A 172 -5.12 -25.15 9.77
CA GLY A 172 -6.27 -25.83 10.35
C GLY A 172 -6.92 -25.20 11.58
N THR A 173 -6.27 -24.22 12.25
CA THR A 173 -6.80 -23.56 13.46
C THR A 173 -7.15 -22.08 13.25
N GLY A 174 -6.91 -21.55 12.07
CA GLY A 174 -7.07 -20.13 11.75
C GLY A 174 -8.53 -19.64 11.80
N LEU A 175 -8.67 -18.33 11.89
CA LEU A 175 -9.96 -17.61 11.88
C LEU A 175 -10.79 -17.95 10.63
N GLY A 176 -10.13 -18.21 9.50
CA GLY A 176 -10.76 -18.32 8.18
C GLY A 176 -11.28 -16.97 7.71
N ALA A 177 -12.29 -16.99 6.83
CA ALA A 177 -12.95 -15.77 6.34
C ALA A 177 -14.24 -15.52 7.13
N TRP A 178 -14.40 -14.29 7.62
CA TRP A 178 -15.63 -13.81 8.26
C TRP A 178 -16.17 -12.62 7.49
N HIS A 179 -17.48 -12.59 7.35
CA HIS A 179 -18.20 -11.54 6.64
C HIS A 179 -19.22 -10.86 7.56
N TYR A 180 -19.23 -9.52 7.57
CA TYR A 180 -20.25 -8.70 8.20
C TYR A 180 -21.19 -8.14 7.14
N ASN A 181 -22.47 -8.42 7.25
CA ASN A 181 -23.50 -8.02 6.30
C ASN A 181 -24.31 -6.78 6.76
N GLY A 182 -23.79 -6.02 7.72
CA GLY A 182 -24.48 -4.87 8.32
C GLY A 182 -25.31 -5.22 9.54
N ARG A 183 -25.56 -6.50 9.83
CA ARG A 183 -26.34 -6.97 10.98
C ARG A 183 -25.61 -8.04 11.77
N THR A 184 -25.07 -9.01 11.09
CA THR A 184 -24.45 -10.19 11.68
C THR A 184 -23.08 -10.47 11.07
N TRP A 185 -22.24 -11.08 11.87
CA TRP A 185 -20.98 -11.67 11.43
C TRP A 185 -21.20 -13.16 11.21
N SER A 186 -20.83 -13.66 10.05
CA SER A 186 -20.89 -15.09 9.69
C SER A 186 -19.54 -15.56 9.15
N ARG A 187 -19.19 -16.80 9.48
CA ARG A 187 -18.03 -17.46 8.86
C ARG A 187 -18.42 -17.94 7.47
N VAL A 188 -17.58 -17.63 6.49
CA VAL A 188 -17.79 -18.04 5.09
C VAL A 188 -16.79 -19.14 4.77
N ALA A 189 -17.30 -20.24 4.19
CA ALA A 189 -16.45 -21.34 3.77
C ALA A 189 -15.51 -20.86 2.65
N SER A 190 -14.20 -21.00 2.87
CA SER A 190 -13.16 -20.50 1.96
C SER A 190 -12.27 -21.60 1.38
N GLY A 191 -12.48 -22.84 1.80
CA GLY A 191 -11.66 -23.98 1.35
C GLY A 191 -10.22 -23.97 1.85
N GLY A 192 -9.85 -23.05 2.76
CA GLY A 192 -8.51 -22.91 3.33
C GLY A 192 -8.41 -21.68 4.23
N GLY A 193 -7.17 -21.37 4.69
CA GLY A 193 -6.85 -20.25 5.55
C GLY A 193 -6.59 -19.00 4.73
N LEU A 194 -7.53 -18.07 4.67
CA LEU A 194 -7.30 -16.78 4.03
C LEU A 194 -6.65 -15.80 5.01
N GLN A 195 -5.63 -15.06 4.56
CA GLN A 195 -4.76 -14.27 5.44
C GLN A 195 -4.95 -12.76 5.31
N GLY A 196 -5.04 -12.25 4.15
CA GLY A 196 -5.21 -10.84 3.87
C GLY A 196 -6.09 -10.67 2.66
N GLY A 197 -6.61 -9.48 2.45
CA GLY A 197 -7.48 -9.28 1.31
C GLY A 197 -7.55 -7.84 0.83
N SER A 198 -8.08 -7.70 -0.37
CA SER A 198 -8.41 -6.44 -1.03
C SER A 198 -9.71 -6.60 -1.79
N ALA A 199 -10.50 -5.55 -1.92
CA ALA A 199 -11.78 -5.62 -2.60
C ALA A 199 -12.04 -4.41 -3.48
N LEU A 200 -12.74 -4.67 -4.58
CA LEU A 200 -13.29 -3.64 -5.46
C LEU A 200 -14.79 -3.44 -5.21
N SER A 201 -15.47 -4.48 -4.76
CA SER A 201 -16.89 -4.48 -4.43
C SER A 201 -17.26 -5.71 -3.61
N ALA A 202 -18.52 -5.78 -3.17
CA ALA A 202 -19.10 -6.94 -2.47
C ALA A 202 -18.96 -8.28 -3.23
N ASN A 203 -18.88 -8.22 -4.56
CA ASN A 203 -18.79 -9.38 -5.44
C ASN A 203 -17.41 -9.54 -6.08
N ASN A 204 -16.42 -8.82 -5.60
CA ASN A 204 -15.06 -8.86 -6.13
C ASN A 204 -14.07 -8.62 -4.99
N VAL A 205 -13.79 -9.69 -4.24
CA VAL A 205 -12.86 -9.69 -3.12
C VAL A 205 -11.76 -10.70 -3.39
N TRP A 206 -10.54 -10.27 -3.18
CA TRP A 206 -9.32 -11.06 -3.37
C TRP A 206 -8.66 -11.31 -2.02
N ALA A 207 -8.08 -12.49 -1.85
CA ALA A 207 -7.34 -12.85 -0.65
C ALA A 207 -6.20 -13.81 -0.99
N VAL A 208 -5.25 -13.97 -0.08
CA VAL A 208 -4.10 -14.87 -0.25
C VAL A 208 -4.14 -16.01 0.78
N ASP A 209 -3.57 -17.17 0.40
CA ASP A 209 -3.45 -18.36 1.24
C ASP A 209 -2.22 -19.18 0.83
N GLY A 210 -1.11 -18.99 1.49
CA GLY A 210 0.16 -19.61 1.10
C GLY A 210 0.59 -19.19 -0.31
N SER A 211 0.65 -20.13 -1.24
CA SER A 211 0.94 -19.90 -2.66
C SER A 211 -0.31 -19.79 -3.54
N ASP A 212 -1.50 -19.71 -2.94
CA ASP A 212 -2.76 -19.59 -3.65
C ASP A 212 -3.35 -18.19 -3.55
N ILE A 213 -4.03 -17.77 -4.59
CA ILE A 213 -4.84 -16.57 -4.62
C ILE A 213 -6.31 -16.99 -4.69
N ALA A 214 -7.10 -16.49 -3.75
CA ALA A 214 -8.53 -16.72 -3.69
C ALA A 214 -9.30 -15.49 -4.20
N HIS A 215 -10.36 -15.72 -4.98
CA HIS A 215 -11.23 -14.70 -5.51
C HIS A 215 -12.69 -15.00 -5.19
N TRP A 216 -13.37 -14.08 -4.53
CA TRP A 216 -14.80 -14.10 -4.24
C TRP A 216 -15.58 -13.38 -5.33
N ASN A 217 -16.57 -14.07 -5.90
CA ASN A 217 -17.41 -13.56 -7.00
C ASN A 217 -18.81 -13.10 -6.55
N GLY A 218 -19.03 -12.98 -5.24
CA GLY A 218 -20.35 -12.68 -4.65
C GLY A 218 -21.10 -13.90 -4.14
N SER A 219 -20.68 -15.11 -4.51
CA SER A 219 -21.34 -16.36 -4.11
C SER A 219 -20.40 -17.44 -3.60
N SER A 220 -19.20 -17.52 -4.16
CA SER A 220 -18.22 -18.55 -3.82
C SER A 220 -16.78 -18.03 -4.00
N TRP A 221 -15.86 -18.68 -3.30
CA TRP A 221 -14.43 -18.51 -3.49
C TRP A 221 -13.91 -19.46 -4.57
N SER A 222 -13.22 -18.94 -5.56
CA SER A 222 -12.35 -19.69 -6.47
C SER A 222 -10.89 -19.54 -6.05
N ARG A 223 -10.04 -20.53 -6.36
CA ARG A 223 -8.62 -20.52 -6.02
C ARG A 223 -7.77 -20.74 -7.25
N THR A 224 -6.65 -20.03 -7.31
CA THR A 224 -5.64 -20.18 -8.36
C THR A 224 -4.28 -20.31 -7.68
N SER A 225 -3.60 -21.43 -7.92
CA SER A 225 -2.21 -21.60 -7.46
C SER A 225 -1.26 -20.81 -8.36
N VAL A 226 -0.39 -20.04 -7.72
CA VAL A 226 0.67 -19.27 -8.37
C VAL A 226 2.05 -19.71 -7.92
N SER A 227 2.17 -20.90 -7.33
CA SER A 227 3.43 -21.47 -6.83
C SER A 227 4.54 -21.45 -7.87
N HIS A 228 4.21 -21.69 -9.14
CA HIS A 228 5.17 -21.68 -10.27
C HIS A 228 5.73 -20.29 -10.61
N LEU A 229 5.13 -19.22 -10.10
CA LEU A 229 5.59 -17.83 -10.26
C LEU A 229 6.41 -17.34 -9.07
N LEU A 230 6.37 -18.06 -7.96
CA LEU A 230 7.09 -17.73 -6.74
C LEU A 230 8.54 -18.25 -6.84
N PRO A 231 9.48 -17.67 -6.08
CA PRO A 231 10.84 -18.20 -6.00
C PRO A 231 10.84 -19.67 -5.60
N ALA A 232 11.83 -20.43 -6.07
CA ALA A 232 11.98 -21.81 -5.67
C ALA A 232 12.11 -21.91 -4.14
N GLU A 233 11.45 -22.92 -3.59
CA GLU A 233 11.44 -23.18 -2.16
C GLU A 233 12.85 -23.40 -1.63
N GLN A 234 13.27 -22.58 -0.68
CA GLN A 234 14.56 -22.70 0.01
C GLN A 234 14.40 -22.88 1.52
N ALA A 235 13.18 -22.91 2.04
CA ALA A 235 12.89 -22.99 3.47
C ALA A 235 11.79 -24.00 3.83
N LEU A 236 11.76 -24.37 5.10
CA LEU A 236 10.79 -25.32 5.69
C LEU A 236 9.31 -24.92 5.46
N ASN A 237 9.01 -23.65 5.23
CA ASN A 237 7.65 -23.14 5.07
C ASN A 237 7.28 -22.77 3.62
N GLY A 238 8.19 -22.93 2.67
CA GLY A 238 7.96 -22.59 1.26
C GLY A 238 7.73 -21.09 0.98
N PRO A 239 7.62 -20.71 -0.30
CA PRO A 239 7.33 -19.33 -0.68
C PRO A 239 5.88 -18.99 -0.34
N LEU A 240 5.67 -17.81 0.26
CA LEU A 240 4.36 -17.34 0.73
C LEU A 240 3.98 -16.00 0.12
N LEU A 241 2.70 -15.89 -0.25
CA LEU A 241 2.07 -14.61 -0.49
C LEU A 241 1.73 -13.93 0.84
N THR A 242 2.11 -12.69 0.99
CA THR A 242 1.93 -11.90 2.22
C THR A 242 0.86 -10.83 2.06
N GLY A 243 0.58 -10.39 0.84
CA GLY A 243 -0.40 -9.32 0.60
C GLY A 243 -1.02 -9.38 -0.80
N ILE A 244 -2.14 -8.68 -0.94
CA ILE A 244 -2.85 -8.53 -2.20
C ILE A 244 -3.46 -7.14 -2.28
N PHE A 245 -3.41 -6.54 -3.46
CA PHE A 245 -3.98 -5.23 -3.73
C PHE A 245 -4.73 -5.25 -5.07
N ALA A 246 -6.03 -5.01 -5.05
CA ALA A 246 -6.89 -4.91 -6.23
C ALA A 246 -7.07 -3.45 -6.61
N GLU A 247 -6.53 -3.06 -7.76
CA GLU A 247 -6.69 -1.73 -8.35
C GLU A 247 -7.94 -1.68 -9.24
N SER A 248 -8.16 -2.71 -10.04
CA SER A 248 -9.31 -2.90 -10.90
C SER A 248 -9.58 -4.40 -11.14
N ALA A 249 -10.68 -4.74 -11.79
CA ALA A 249 -10.98 -6.13 -12.15
C ALA A 249 -9.90 -6.79 -13.04
N ASN A 250 -9.16 -5.98 -13.79
CA ASN A 250 -8.10 -6.41 -14.69
C ASN A 250 -6.69 -6.01 -14.20
N SER A 251 -6.58 -5.48 -13.01
CA SER A 251 -5.29 -5.12 -12.40
C SER A 251 -5.32 -5.43 -10.91
N VAL A 252 -4.74 -6.57 -10.55
CA VAL A 252 -4.58 -6.99 -9.15
C VAL A 252 -3.13 -7.39 -8.93
N TYR A 253 -2.54 -6.92 -7.85
CA TYR A 253 -1.17 -7.23 -7.47
C TYR A 253 -1.17 -8.16 -6.26
N ALA A 254 -0.36 -9.21 -6.30
CA ALA A 254 -0.05 -10.04 -5.14
C ALA A 254 1.44 -9.92 -4.81
N ILE A 255 1.73 -9.88 -3.51
CA ILE A 255 3.09 -9.66 -3.00
C ILE A 255 3.46 -10.88 -2.18
N GLY A 256 4.67 -11.37 -2.38
CA GLY A 256 5.16 -12.54 -1.69
C GLY A 256 6.66 -12.52 -1.50
N ASN A 257 7.15 -13.52 -0.80
CA ASN A 257 8.58 -13.74 -0.57
C ASN A 257 8.95 -15.21 -0.78
N GLY A 258 10.25 -15.50 -0.86
CA GLY A 258 10.81 -16.83 -1.06
C GLY A 258 10.80 -17.74 0.16
N GLY A 259 10.19 -17.34 1.26
CA GLY A 259 10.00 -18.19 2.44
C GLY A 259 11.28 -18.50 3.20
N LEU A 260 12.07 -17.52 3.59
CA LEU A 260 13.27 -17.76 4.38
C LEU A 260 13.11 -17.34 5.82
N GLU A 261 13.39 -18.25 6.73
CA GLU A 261 13.44 -17.94 8.16
C GLU A 261 14.71 -17.14 8.53
N ASP A 262 15.83 -17.35 7.84
CA ASP A 262 17.13 -16.83 8.28
C ASP A 262 17.93 -16.02 7.25
N GLU A 263 17.59 -15.94 5.99
CA GLU A 263 18.45 -15.27 4.97
C GLU A 263 17.76 -14.24 4.07
N GLY A 264 16.49 -13.89 4.33
CA GLY A 264 15.74 -12.94 3.50
C GLY A 264 15.61 -13.41 2.04
N GLY A 265 14.52 -14.07 1.72
CA GLY A 265 14.27 -14.52 0.35
C GLY A 265 13.92 -13.38 -0.59
N PRO A 266 13.99 -13.61 -1.92
CA PRO A 266 13.57 -12.61 -2.88
C PRO A 266 12.09 -12.30 -2.70
N MET A 267 11.79 -11.01 -2.61
CA MET A 267 10.43 -10.50 -2.70
C MET A 267 9.97 -10.56 -4.15
N VAL A 268 8.72 -10.92 -4.38
CA VAL A 268 8.12 -10.91 -5.71
C VAL A 268 6.83 -10.10 -5.73
N ILE A 269 6.56 -9.49 -6.88
CA ILE A 269 5.27 -8.87 -7.19
C ILE A 269 4.70 -9.63 -8.39
N LEU A 270 3.50 -10.18 -8.19
CA LEU A 270 2.70 -10.79 -9.25
C LEU A 270 1.60 -9.81 -9.67
N HIS A 271 1.23 -9.85 -10.94
CA HIS A 271 0.18 -9.03 -11.51
C HIS A 271 -0.83 -9.87 -12.29
N TRP A 272 -2.11 -9.66 -12.00
CA TRP A 272 -3.26 -10.15 -12.75
C TRP A 272 -3.68 -9.13 -13.79
N ASN A 273 -3.72 -9.52 -15.04
CA ASN A 273 -4.08 -8.65 -16.17
C ASN A 273 -5.51 -8.84 -16.68
N GLY A 274 -6.38 -9.45 -15.87
CA GLY A 274 -7.74 -9.83 -16.24
C GLY A 274 -7.86 -11.23 -16.85
N LYS A 275 -6.72 -11.91 -17.15
CA LYS A 275 -6.70 -13.23 -17.79
C LYS A 275 -5.76 -14.20 -17.10
N GLN A 276 -4.59 -13.75 -16.70
CA GLN A 276 -3.55 -14.59 -16.11
C GLN A 276 -2.69 -13.80 -15.12
N TRP A 277 -2.10 -14.54 -14.20
CA TRP A 277 -1.06 -14.03 -13.30
C TRP A 277 0.31 -14.11 -13.97
N SER A 278 1.16 -13.12 -13.74
CA SER A 278 2.54 -13.10 -14.18
C SER A 278 3.42 -12.40 -13.14
N LYS A 279 4.68 -12.81 -13.03
CA LYS A 279 5.69 -12.11 -12.23
C LYS A 279 6.11 -10.83 -12.93
N VAL A 280 5.98 -9.68 -12.27
CA VAL A 280 6.29 -8.35 -12.83
C VAL A 280 7.46 -7.67 -12.16
N ALA A 281 7.83 -8.09 -10.95
CA ALA A 281 9.05 -7.63 -10.28
C ALA A 281 9.56 -8.69 -9.31
N GLU A 282 10.88 -8.64 -9.07
CA GLU A 282 11.58 -9.46 -8.08
C GLU A 282 12.77 -8.65 -7.55
N GLY A 283 13.10 -8.81 -6.28
CA GLY A 283 14.28 -8.17 -5.68
C GLY A 283 14.64 -8.82 -4.36
N ASN A 284 15.94 -8.82 -4.06
CA ASN A 284 16.46 -9.31 -2.78
C ASN A 284 16.87 -8.10 -1.92
N PHE A 285 16.23 -7.97 -0.75
CA PHE A 285 16.44 -6.84 0.18
C PHE A 285 17.09 -7.26 1.49
N GLY A 286 17.61 -8.50 1.55
CA GLY A 286 18.35 -9.02 2.69
C GLY A 286 17.48 -9.64 3.77
N PHE A 287 18.14 -10.06 4.83
CA PHE A 287 17.59 -10.80 5.97
C PHE A 287 16.54 -9.96 6.74
N GLY A 288 15.49 -10.63 7.20
CA GLY A 288 14.52 -10.05 8.13
C GLY A 288 13.57 -9.00 7.54
N THR A 289 13.68 -8.69 6.24
CA THR A 289 12.73 -7.78 5.60
C THR A 289 11.60 -8.58 4.94
N GLN A 290 10.38 -8.37 5.40
CA GLN A 290 9.20 -8.98 4.80
C GLN A 290 8.24 -7.89 4.35
N PRO A 291 7.66 -8.01 3.14
CA PRO A 291 6.63 -7.07 2.72
C PRO A 291 5.42 -7.21 3.64
N LEU A 292 4.98 -6.09 4.19
CA LEU A 292 3.73 -6.05 4.95
C LEU A 292 2.53 -6.24 4.01
N GLN A 293 1.44 -6.75 4.57
CA GLN A 293 0.19 -6.97 3.84
C GLN A 293 -0.42 -5.71 3.23
N GLN A 294 0.10 -4.54 3.59
CA GLN A 294 -0.48 -3.23 3.27
C GLN A 294 0.33 -2.50 2.19
N ALA A 295 0.29 -3.01 0.96
CA ALA A 295 0.68 -2.20 -0.18
C ALA A 295 -0.32 -1.04 -0.35
N SER A 296 0.17 0.13 -0.73
CA SER A 296 -0.66 1.29 -1.07
C SER A 296 -0.40 1.73 -2.50
N PRO A 297 -1.42 2.12 -3.27
CA PRO A 297 -1.18 2.78 -4.55
C PRO A 297 -0.39 4.07 -4.35
N ASP A 298 0.45 4.40 -5.32
CA ASP A 298 1.22 5.65 -5.34
C ASP A 298 0.46 6.81 -5.99
N GLY A 299 -0.74 6.56 -6.50
CA GLY A 299 -1.57 7.51 -7.24
C GLY A 299 -1.20 7.65 -8.73
N HIS A 300 -0.23 6.88 -9.22
CA HIS A 300 0.28 6.93 -10.60
C HIS A 300 0.36 5.55 -11.27
N GLY A 301 -0.41 4.58 -10.76
CA GLY A 301 -0.44 3.20 -11.26
C GLY A 301 0.69 2.32 -10.74
N GLY A 302 1.43 2.79 -9.73
CA GLY A 302 2.44 2.04 -9.02
C GLY A 302 2.01 1.72 -7.58
N LEU A 303 2.89 1.02 -6.85
CA LEU A 303 2.69 0.60 -5.49
C LEU A 303 3.83 1.04 -4.58
N LEU A 304 3.49 1.44 -3.37
CA LEU A 304 4.42 1.61 -2.26
C LEU A 304 4.29 0.42 -1.31
N LEU A 305 5.42 -0.16 -0.95
CA LEU A 305 5.53 -1.40 -0.20
C LEU A 305 6.40 -1.15 1.03
N PRO A 306 5.80 -1.00 2.22
CA PRO A 306 6.55 -0.98 3.47
C PRO A 306 7.22 -2.32 3.70
N MET A 307 8.50 -2.29 3.99
CA MET A 307 9.31 -3.44 4.36
C MET A 307 10.12 -3.10 5.61
N PRO A 308 9.49 -3.19 6.79
CA PRO A 308 10.19 -2.94 8.05
C PRO A 308 11.30 -3.95 8.25
N GLY A 309 12.44 -3.49 8.72
CA GLY A 309 13.52 -4.38 9.16
C GLY A 309 13.25 -4.89 10.57
N VAL A 310 13.63 -6.11 10.86
CA VAL A 310 13.61 -6.69 12.21
C VAL A 310 15.03 -6.67 12.80
N ASP A 311 15.12 -6.54 14.12
CA ASP A 311 16.38 -6.66 14.89
C ASP A 311 17.55 -5.79 14.39
N GLY A 312 17.26 -4.53 14.08
CA GLY A 312 18.28 -3.56 13.63
C GLY A 312 18.67 -3.69 12.14
N GLN A 313 17.95 -4.48 11.39
CA GLN A 313 18.09 -4.55 9.94
C GLN A 313 17.54 -3.30 9.26
N LYS A 314 18.04 -3.02 8.06
CA LYS A 314 17.60 -1.88 7.26
C LYS A 314 16.12 -2.05 6.87
N SER A 315 15.34 -0.99 7.10
CA SER A 315 13.96 -0.89 6.62
C SER A 315 13.92 -0.24 5.24
N TYR A 316 12.94 -0.64 4.44
CA TYR A 316 12.73 -0.09 3.11
C TYR A 316 11.29 0.40 2.94
N LEU A 317 11.12 1.48 2.20
CA LEU A 317 9.87 1.81 1.54
C LEU A 317 10.13 1.64 0.05
N LEU A 318 9.70 0.53 -0.51
CA LEU A 318 9.91 0.23 -1.91
C LEU A 318 8.84 0.87 -2.76
N HIS A 319 9.24 1.29 -3.96
CA HIS A 319 8.35 1.84 -4.97
C HIS A 319 8.42 0.95 -6.22
N TYR A 320 7.31 0.29 -6.51
CA TYR A 320 7.09 -0.42 -7.76
C TYR A 320 6.37 0.50 -8.75
N ARG A 321 6.86 0.59 -9.97
CA ARG A 321 6.20 1.24 -11.11
C ARG A 321 6.25 0.31 -12.31
N PRO A 322 5.14 0.10 -13.02
CA PRO A 322 5.12 -0.73 -14.21
C PRO A 322 6.20 -0.32 -15.22
N GLY A 323 6.97 -1.29 -15.71
CA GLY A 323 8.05 -1.04 -16.67
C GLY A 323 9.34 -0.42 -16.10
N HIS A 324 9.43 -0.25 -14.78
CA HIS A 324 10.64 0.25 -14.11
C HIS A 324 11.16 -0.77 -13.08
N PRO A 325 12.47 -0.78 -12.81
CA PRO A 325 13.02 -1.52 -11.68
C PRO A 325 12.42 -1.05 -10.36
N LEU A 326 12.36 -1.97 -9.38
CA LEU A 326 12.05 -1.60 -8.00
C LEU A 326 13.05 -0.55 -7.51
N SER A 327 12.55 0.48 -6.86
CA SER A 327 13.35 1.56 -6.32
C SER A 327 13.03 1.81 -4.84
N GLU A 328 13.97 2.37 -4.11
CA GLU A 328 13.77 2.76 -2.72
C GLU A 328 13.32 4.23 -2.66
N ALA A 329 12.26 4.51 -1.89
CA ALA A 329 11.83 5.86 -1.61
C ALA A 329 12.75 6.49 -0.55
N SER A 330 13.22 7.72 -0.82
CA SER A 330 14.04 8.47 0.15
C SER A 330 13.19 8.94 1.32
N LEU A 331 13.57 8.55 2.54
CA LEU A 331 12.92 8.92 3.80
C LEU A 331 13.76 9.94 4.59
N PRO A 332 13.14 10.78 5.43
CA PRO A 332 13.87 11.65 6.35
C PRO A 332 14.75 10.83 7.31
N GLY A 333 15.99 11.28 7.55
CA GLY A 333 16.93 10.59 8.44
C GLY A 333 17.75 9.49 7.79
N GLY A 334 17.56 9.26 6.48
CA GLY A 334 18.29 8.24 5.72
C GLY A 334 17.80 6.81 6.03
N PRO A 335 18.47 5.79 5.47
CA PRO A 335 18.00 4.42 5.46
C PRO A 335 17.94 3.73 6.83
N ASN A 336 18.69 4.25 7.82
CA ASN A 336 18.69 3.69 9.19
C ASN A 336 17.89 4.57 10.17
N GLY A 337 17.18 5.58 9.68
CA GLY A 337 16.56 6.57 10.55
C GLY A 337 15.09 6.33 10.86
N ILE A 338 14.34 5.74 9.94
CA ILE A 338 12.89 5.52 10.07
C ILE A 338 12.53 4.17 9.47
N SER A 339 11.82 3.35 10.23
CA SER A 339 11.11 2.17 9.75
C SER A 339 9.68 2.54 9.39
N ILE A 340 9.24 2.21 8.18
CA ILE A 340 7.86 2.40 7.75
C ILE A 340 7.10 1.09 7.86
N GLU A 341 6.05 1.11 8.66
CA GLU A 341 5.14 -0.02 8.88
C GLU A 341 3.92 0.03 7.95
N THR A 342 3.51 1.23 7.55
CA THR A 342 2.24 1.45 6.87
C THR A 342 2.26 2.69 6.01
N VAL A 343 1.56 2.65 4.87
CA VAL A 343 1.41 3.79 3.96
C VAL A 343 -0.01 3.83 3.42
N ALA A 344 -0.54 5.02 3.16
CA ALA A 344 -1.87 5.23 2.61
C ALA A 344 -1.90 6.42 1.65
N LEU A 345 -2.48 6.23 0.47
CA LEU A 345 -2.76 7.30 -0.48
C LEU A 345 -3.86 8.21 0.07
N ILE A 346 -3.67 9.53 0.00
CA ILE A 346 -4.70 10.50 0.34
C ILE A 346 -5.68 10.62 -0.84
N PRO A 347 -6.96 10.25 -0.66
CA PRO A 347 -7.94 10.25 -1.75
C PRO A 347 -8.04 11.60 -2.47
N GLY A 348 -8.04 11.55 -3.82
CA GLY A 348 -8.15 12.72 -4.67
C GLY A 348 -6.91 13.63 -4.66
N SER A 349 -5.76 13.10 -4.30
CA SER A 349 -4.46 13.77 -4.37
C SER A 349 -3.34 12.75 -4.68
N ASN A 350 -2.13 13.27 -4.95
CA ASN A 350 -0.90 12.47 -5.03
C ASN A 350 -0.15 12.46 -3.69
N GLY A 351 -0.78 12.93 -2.62
CA GLY A 351 -0.22 12.96 -1.29
C GLY A 351 -0.36 11.59 -0.60
N LEU A 352 0.59 11.28 0.27
CA LEU A 352 0.63 10.02 1.01
C LEU A 352 0.75 10.32 2.52
N LEU A 353 0.19 9.43 3.32
CA LEU A 353 0.46 9.32 4.74
C LEU A 353 1.29 8.06 4.97
N ALA A 354 2.19 8.10 5.93
CA ALA A 354 2.92 6.91 6.38
C ALA A 354 3.05 6.91 7.90
N GLY A 355 3.17 5.73 8.45
CA GLY A 355 3.39 5.50 9.87
C GLY A 355 4.50 4.49 10.10
N GLY A 356 5.17 4.63 11.23
CA GLY A 356 6.26 3.76 11.64
C GLY A 356 6.96 4.30 12.87
N ASP A 357 8.26 4.05 12.98
CA ASP A 357 9.07 4.52 14.09
C ASP A 357 10.47 4.97 13.66
N THR A 358 11.18 5.63 14.58
CA THR A 358 12.60 5.84 14.45
C THR A 358 13.31 4.61 14.99
N HIS A 359 14.07 3.93 14.14
CA HIS A 359 15.08 3.02 14.65
C HIS A 359 16.03 3.84 15.54
N ALA A 360 15.97 3.59 16.84
CA ALA A 360 17.06 4.01 17.69
C ALA A 360 18.26 3.12 17.32
N ALA A 361 19.09 3.61 16.42
CA ALA A 361 20.18 2.86 15.80
C ALA A 361 21.17 2.23 16.81
N ASP A 362 21.07 2.52 18.09
CA ASP A 362 22.16 2.26 19.01
C ASP A 362 21.82 1.36 20.21
N LYS A 363 20.56 1.05 20.50
CA LYS A 363 20.23 0.10 21.61
C LYS A 363 18.85 -0.53 21.44
N PRO A 364 18.74 -1.84 21.27
CA PRO A 364 17.48 -2.57 21.38
C PRO A 364 16.77 -2.23 22.70
N GLY A 365 15.53 -1.79 22.64
CA GLY A 365 14.66 -1.59 23.79
C GLY A 365 14.65 -0.21 24.44
N THR A 366 15.36 0.81 23.92
CA THR A 366 15.34 2.13 24.52
C THR A 366 14.84 3.22 23.57
N ASN A 367 13.74 3.86 23.95
CA ASN A 367 13.23 5.13 23.38
C ASN A 367 12.84 5.10 21.89
N VAL A 368 12.03 4.13 21.49
CA VAL A 368 11.36 4.17 20.20
C VAL A 368 10.45 5.40 20.12
N VAL A 369 10.59 6.18 19.06
CA VAL A 369 9.71 7.30 18.76
C VAL A 369 8.84 6.93 17.58
N ALA A 370 7.55 6.71 17.83
CA ALA A 370 6.57 6.52 16.77
C ALA A 370 6.44 7.80 15.94
N VAL A 371 6.42 7.67 14.62
CA VAL A 371 6.37 8.79 13.69
C VAL A 371 5.24 8.65 12.68
N LEU A 372 4.58 9.78 12.40
CA LEU A 372 3.73 9.92 11.23
C LEU A 372 4.41 10.83 10.23
N LEU A 373 4.35 10.43 8.96
CA LEU A 373 4.92 11.18 7.86
C LEU A 373 3.82 11.53 6.85
N GLN A 374 4.09 12.57 6.09
CA GLN A 374 3.31 12.97 4.94
C GLN A 374 4.23 13.27 3.77
N TYR A 375 3.86 12.77 2.58
CA TYR A 375 4.47 13.11 1.31
C TYR A 375 3.57 14.06 0.54
N GLY A 376 4.18 15.04 -0.11
CA GLY A 376 3.44 16.05 -0.83
C GLY A 376 2.79 17.11 0.10
N SER A 377 1.99 17.97 -0.50
CA SER A 377 1.29 19.08 0.17
C SER A 377 -0.12 18.71 0.60
#